data_6c2832d909b603161f2e90398484c416
#
_entry.id   6c2832d909b603161f2e90398484c416
#
_cell.length_a   1.000
_cell.length_b   1.000
_cell.length_c   1.000
_cell.angle_alpha   90.00
_cell.angle_beta   90.00
_cell.angle_gamma   90.00
#
_symmetry.space_group_name_H-M   'P 1'
#
loop_
_entity.id
_entity.type
_entity.pdbx_description
1 polymer ?
#
loop_
_entity_poly.entity_id
_entity_poly.type
_entity_poly.pdbx_seq_one_letter_code
_entity_poly.pdbx_strand_id
1 'polypeptide(L)'
;MTRFNTQLVHGLPVGDNNTGAVNPPIYNSTTYAFERVDAMPRYDYARSGNPTRDFLEQQIAQLEQGTRGFAFASGLAAIHAVLSIFKPGDRIVVGDNIYGGSYSQLNEFFTRWGIIVEAVDTQDIAALEAAVKGDRANGIVPAQAVYFETLTNPLLKVNDVRAISTVAHRFGALSIVDNTFVTPYLQKPLALGADVVIHSATKYLAGHSDVNAGLVVVSGEDLASRVYLSLIHISEPTRLQ
;
A
#
# COMPACT_ATOMS: atom_id res chain seq x y z
N MET A 1 20.49 -8.32 15.38
CA MET A 1 19.16 -8.14 14.73
C MET A 1 18.12 -8.88 15.54
N THR A 2 17.03 -8.22 15.90
CA THR A 2 15.90 -8.83 16.61
C THR A 2 15.22 -9.85 15.70
N ARG A 3 14.82 -11.02 16.23
CA ARG A 3 14.10 -12.04 15.44
C ARG A 3 12.75 -11.51 14.97
N PHE A 4 12.28 -11.92 13.78
CA PHE A 4 11.05 -11.44 13.19
C PHE A 4 9.82 -11.58 14.12
N ASN A 5 9.67 -12.72 14.79
CA ASN A 5 8.59 -12.93 15.75
C ASN A 5 8.65 -11.94 16.94
N THR A 6 9.85 -11.52 17.36
CA THR A 6 10.01 -10.48 18.38
C THR A 6 9.56 -9.11 17.84
N GLN A 7 9.83 -8.81 16.58
CA GLN A 7 9.39 -7.57 15.94
C GLN A 7 7.85 -7.51 15.82
N LEU A 8 7.20 -8.64 15.56
CA LEU A 8 5.74 -8.71 15.52
C LEU A 8 5.09 -8.37 16.86
N VAL A 9 5.69 -8.81 17.96
CA VAL A 9 5.13 -8.64 19.32
C VAL A 9 5.47 -7.27 19.90
N HIS A 10 6.73 -6.84 19.77
CA HIS A 10 7.22 -5.64 20.43
C HIS A 10 7.30 -4.41 19.53
N GLY A 11 7.12 -4.60 18.21
CA GLY A 11 7.23 -3.51 17.25
C GLY A 11 8.59 -2.84 17.23
N LEU A 12 8.58 -1.54 17.04
CA LEU A 12 9.77 -0.70 17.16
C LEU A 12 10.12 -0.53 18.64
N PRO A 13 11.41 -0.40 18.99
CA PRO A 13 11.84 -0.10 20.36
C PRO A 13 11.45 1.37 20.70
N VAL A 14 10.18 1.61 20.98
CA VAL A 14 9.67 2.91 21.34
C VAL A 14 9.02 2.81 22.70
N GLY A 15 9.82 3.00 23.75
CA GLY A 15 9.28 3.29 25.06
C GLY A 15 8.89 4.76 25.16
N ASP A 16 7.87 5.08 25.92
CA ASP A 16 7.65 6.47 26.35
C ASP A 16 8.72 6.86 27.39
N ASN A 17 9.65 7.68 26.96
CA ASN A 17 10.75 8.14 27.82
C ASN A 17 10.27 8.97 29.04
N ASN A 18 9.02 9.50 29.01
CA ASN A 18 8.48 10.29 30.10
C ASN A 18 7.90 9.42 31.21
N THR A 19 7.30 8.29 30.89
CA THR A 19 6.59 7.43 31.84
C THR A 19 7.20 6.04 31.98
N GLY A 20 8.05 5.62 31.04
CA GLY A 20 8.56 4.26 30.95
C GLY A 20 7.53 3.26 30.43
N ALA A 21 6.43 3.71 29.85
CA ALA A 21 5.43 2.84 29.26
C ALA A 21 6.02 2.01 28.11
N VAL A 22 5.72 0.72 28.09
CA VAL A 22 6.23 -0.22 27.07
C VAL A 22 5.55 0.00 25.72
N ASN A 23 4.25 0.32 25.73
CA ASN A 23 3.50 0.67 24.53
C ASN A 23 3.59 2.16 24.21
N PRO A 24 3.58 2.56 22.93
CA PRO A 24 3.53 3.97 22.57
C PRO A 24 2.25 4.62 23.09
N PRO A 25 2.31 5.87 23.56
CA PRO A 25 1.13 6.63 23.96
C PRO A 25 0.15 6.85 22.79
N ILE A 26 -1.14 6.95 23.11
CA ILE A 26 -2.16 7.35 22.13
C ILE A 26 -2.30 8.87 22.18
N TYR A 27 -1.90 9.54 21.10
CA TYR A 27 -2.04 11.00 20.93
C TYR A 27 -3.35 11.34 20.23
N ASN A 28 -4.37 11.64 21.01
CA ASN A 28 -5.69 12.03 20.49
C ASN A 28 -5.76 13.56 20.27
N SER A 29 -4.75 14.11 19.60
CA SER A 29 -4.69 15.54 19.28
C SER A 29 -4.83 15.77 17.79
N THR A 30 -5.60 16.82 17.41
CA THR A 30 -5.74 17.26 16.01
C THR A 30 -4.68 18.29 15.65
N THR A 31 -4.31 19.18 16.58
CA THR A 31 -3.38 20.29 16.38
C THR A 31 -2.26 20.23 17.41
N TYR A 32 -1.10 20.78 17.06
CA TYR A 32 0.08 20.82 17.91
C TYR A 32 0.58 22.26 18.04
N ALA A 33 1.13 22.59 19.22
CA ALA A 33 1.64 23.94 19.49
C ALA A 33 2.98 24.16 18.76
N PHE A 34 3.13 25.34 18.20
CA PHE A 34 4.43 25.81 17.69
C PHE A 34 5.21 26.42 18.85
N GLU A 35 6.44 26.03 19.03
CA GLU A 35 7.33 26.67 20.02
C GLU A 35 7.76 28.07 19.55
N ARG A 36 7.88 28.24 18.22
CA ARG A 36 8.28 29.48 17.56
C ARG A 36 7.56 29.64 16.23
N VAL A 37 7.25 30.87 15.85
CA VAL A 37 6.55 31.20 14.59
C VAL A 37 7.38 30.85 13.35
N ASP A 38 8.69 30.90 13.46
CA ASP A 38 9.66 30.68 12.37
C ASP A 38 10.23 29.25 12.32
N ALA A 39 9.73 28.34 13.16
CA ALA A 39 10.20 26.97 13.22
C ALA A 39 9.03 25.97 13.09
N MET A 40 9.02 25.23 11.98
CA MET A 40 8.03 24.16 11.78
C MET A 40 8.29 23.03 12.77
N PRO A 41 7.30 22.65 13.59
CA PRO A 41 7.41 21.48 14.45
C PRO A 41 7.35 20.19 13.64
N ARG A 42 7.75 19.08 14.26
CA ARG A 42 7.62 17.74 13.65
C ARG A 42 6.15 17.40 13.33
N TYR A 43 5.24 17.82 14.18
CA TYR A 43 3.79 17.68 14.01
C TYR A 43 3.13 19.05 14.14
N ASP A 44 2.26 19.37 13.21
CA ASP A 44 1.45 20.58 13.19
C ASP A 44 -0.05 20.24 13.23
N TYR A 45 -0.45 19.29 12.39
CA TYR A 45 -1.83 18.87 12.23
C TYR A 45 -1.93 17.35 11.98
N ALA A 46 -2.89 16.68 12.64
CA ALA A 46 -2.98 15.22 12.64
C ALA A 46 -3.18 14.59 11.25
N ARG A 47 -3.74 15.31 10.28
CA ARG A 47 -3.83 14.82 8.89
C ARG A 47 -2.45 14.67 8.25
N SER A 48 -1.56 15.62 8.48
CA SER A 48 -0.19 15.61 7.97
C SER A 48 0.68 14.60 8.72
N GLY A 49 0.56 14.54 10.06
CA GLY A 49 1.33 13.65 10.92
C GLY A 49 0.72 13.53 12.32
N ASN A 50 0.79 12.33 12.89
CA ASN A 50 0.37 12.06 14.27
C ASN A 50 1.28 10.97 14.86
N PRO A 51 1.82 11.14 16.09
CA PRO A 51 2.78 10.17 16.65
C PRO A 51 2.25 8.73 16.74
N THR A 52 0.96 8.55 17.05
CA THR A 52 0.34 7.22 17.12
C THR A 52 0.27 6.55 15.75
N ARG A 53 -0.13 7.33 14.71
CA ARG A 53 -0.18 6.83 13.34
C ARG A 53 1.22 6.55 12.80
N ASP A 54 2.17 7.45 13.04
CA ASP A 54 3.57 7.28 12.63
C ASP A 54 4.17 5.99 13.17
N PHE A 55 3.82 5.62 14.41
CA PHE A 55 4.28 4.35 14.99
C PHE A 55 3.79 3.15 14.17
N LEU A 56 2.49 3.10 13.85
CA LEU A 56 1.91 2.04 13.02
C LEU A 56 2.54 2.00 11.62
N GLU A 57 2.70 3.17 10.99
CA GLU A 57 3.29 3.30 9.66
C GLU A 57 4.75 2.83 9.62
N GLN A 58 5.55 3.18 10.62
CA GLN A 58 6.93 2.72 10.74
C GLN A 58 7.00 1.22 11.03
N GLN A 59 6.11 0.70 11.87
CA GLN A 59 6.08 -0.72 12.20
C GLN A 59 5.76 -1.57 10.96
N ILE A 60 4.73 -1.22 10.19
CA ILE A 60 4.40 -1.99 8.99
C ILE A 60 5.48 -1.86 7.91
N ALA A 61 6.10 -0.68 7.76
CA ALA A 61 7.23 -0.50 6.86
C ALA A 61 8.40 -1.43 7.23
N GLN A 62 8.72 -1.55 8.52
CA GLN A 62 9.76 -2.46 9.00
C GLN A 62 9.40 -3.93 8.74
N LEU A 63 8.15 -4.34 8.99
CA LEU A 63 7.71 -5.72 8.80
C LEU A 63 7.75 -6.14 7.33
N GLU A 64 7.38 -5.25 6.41
CA GLU A 64 7.43 -5.46 4.96
C GLU A 64 8.81 -5.19 4.36
N GLN A 65 9.76 -4.65 5.14
CA GLN A 65 11.09 -4.23 4.68
C GLN A 65 11.05 -3.12 3.62
N GLY A 66 10.07 -2.22 3.74
CA GLY A 66 9.87 -1.09 2.84
C GLY A 66 10.51 0.20 3.32
N THR A 67 10.48 1.21 2.45
CA THR A 67 11.01 2.55 2.74
C THR A 67 10.07 3.33 3.66
N ARG A 68 8.76 3.29 3.39
CA ARG A 68 7.75 4.03 4.14
C ARG A 68 6.40 3.29 4.14
N GLY A 69 5.72 3.35 5.28
CA GLY A 69 4.34 2.90 5.46
C GLY A 69 3.35 4.06 5.56
N PHE A 70 2.08 3.78 5.26
CA PHE A 70 0.97 4.72 5.33
C PHE A 70 -0.27 4.00 5.85
N ALA A 71 -1.02 4.64 6.75
CA ALA A 71 -2.24 4.10 7.33
C ALA A 71 -3.49 4.85 6.85
N PHE A 72 -4.53 4.08 6.50
CA PHE A 72 -5.80 4.54 5.93
C PHE A 72 -6.98 3.97 6.71
N ALA A 73 -8.14 4.61 6.56
CA ALA A 73 -9.38 4.22 7.23
C ALA A 73 -9.93 2.83 6.81
N SER A 74 -9.51 2.32 5.66
CA SER A 74 -9.90 1.00 5.16
C SER A 74 -8.94 0.49 4.09
N GLY A 75 -9.01 -0.81 3.79
CA GLY A 75 -8.27 -1.38 2.65
C GLY A 75 -8.64 -0.72 1.32
N LEU A 76 -9.93 -0.40 1.11
CA LEU A 76 -10.35 0.32 -0.10
C LEU A 76 -9.80 1.74 -0.18
N ALA A 77 -9.67 2.45 0.95
CA ALA A 77 -9.03 3.76 0.98
C ALA A 77 -7.53 3.66 0.65
N ALA A 78 -6.86 2.61 1.10
CA ALA A 78 -5.47 2.32 0.76
C ALA A 78 -5.30 2.04 -0.75
N ILE A 79 -6.16 1.22 -1.34
CA ILE A 79 -6.18 0.94 -2.79
C ILE A 79 -6.43 2.24 -3.57
N HIS A 80 -7.44 3.02 -3.14
CA HIS A 80 -7.77 4.31 -3.76
C HIS A 80 -6.57 5.26 -3.78
N ALA A 81 -5.89 5.39 -2.65
CA ALA A 81 -4.72 6.27 -2.52
C ALA A 81 -3.58 5.85 -3.46
N VAL A 82 -3.33 4.54 -3.60
CA VAL A 82 -2.32 4.02 -4.54
C VAL A 82 -2.76 4.25 -5.99
N LEU A 83 -4.00 3.99 -6.33
CA LEU A 83 -4.49 4.19 -7.70
C LEU A 83 -4.56 5.68 -8.10
N SER A 84 -4.72 6.59 -7.13
CA SER A 84 -4.75 8.04 -7.36
C SER A 84 -3.40 8.65 -7.77
N ILE A 85 -2.28 7.89 -7.73
CA ILE A 85 -1.00 8.36 -8.24
C ILE A 85 -0.92 8.34 -9.77
N PHE A 86 -1.86 7.65 -10.44
CA PHE A 86 -1.93 7.56 -11.90
C PHE A 86 -2.78 8.69 -12.47
N LYS A 87 -2.56 9.00 -13.73
CA LYS A 87 -3.21 10.10 -14.47
C LYS A 87 -4.04 9.57 -15.63
N PRO A 88 -4.99 10.36 -16.15
CA PRO A 88 -5.76 10.00 -17.34
C PRO A 88 -4.84 9.57 -18.50
N GLY A 89 -5.19 8.46 -19.14
CA GLY A 89 -4.40 7.82 -20.19
C GLY A 89 -3.39 6.78 -19.72
N ASP A 90 -3.10 6.71 -18.42
CA ASP A 90 -2.30 5.62 -17.87
C ASP A 90 -3.05 4.29 -17.96
N ARG A 91 -2.34 3.22 -18.30
CA ARG A 91 -2.90 1.88 -18.40
C ARG A 91 -2.40 1.00 -17.26
N ILE A 92 -3.33 0.33 -16.59
CA ILE A 92 -3.08 -0.59 -15.48
C ILE A 92 -3.53 -1.98 -15.91
N VAL A 93 -2.62 -2.93 -15.91
CA VAL A 93 -2.94 -4.36 -16.07
C VAL A 93 -3.30 -4.92 -14.70
N VAL A 94 -4.41 -5.65 -14.63
CA VAL A 94 -4.91 -6.18 -13.35
C VAL A 94 -5.11 -7.70 -13.45
N GLY A 95 -4.96 -8.39 -12.34
CA GLY A 95 -5.31 -9.81 -12.28
C GLY A 95 -6.80 -10.04 -12.59
N ASP A 96 -7.11 -11.08 -13.35
CA ASP A 96 -8.48 -11.45 -13.72
C ASP A 96 -9.35 -11.89 -12.53
N ASN A 97 -8.70 -12.24 -11.44
CA ASN A 97 -9.33 -12.62 -10.19
C ASN A 97 -8.78 -11.78 -9.05
N ILE A 98 -9.55 -10.77 -8.64
CA ILE A 98 -9.23 -9.83 -7.56
C ILE A 98 -10.47 -9.57 -6.71
N TYR A 99 -10.27 -9.03 -5.51
CA TYR A 99 -11.33 -8.63 -4.60
C TYR A 99 -12.36 -7.69 -5.29
N GLY A 100 -13.66 -7.97 -5.09
CA GLY A 100 -14.74 -7.22 -5.74
C GLY A 100 -14.70 -5.71 -5.52
N GLY A 101 -14.27 -5.24 -4.35
CA GLY A 101 -14.07 -3.81 -4.09
C GLY A 101 -12.95 -3.20 -4.91
N SER A 102 -11.85 -3.92 -5.13
CA SER A 102 -10.76 -3.50 -6.03
C SER A 102 -11.24 -3.45 -7.48
N TYR A 103 -12.00 -4.46 -7.88
CA TYR A 103 -12.62 -4.52 -9.21
C TYR A 103 -13.53 -3.30 -9.47
N SER A 104 -14.45 -2.99 -8.53
CA SER A 104 -15.33 -1.83 -8.68
C SER A 104 -14.55 -0.52 -8.71
N GLN A 105 -13.54 -0.33 -7.87
CA GLN A 105 -12.70 0.86 -7.93
C GLN A 105 -12.01 1.02 -9.29
N LEU A 106 -11.39 -0.02 -9.79
CA LEU A 106 -10.67 0.01 -11.06
C LEU A 106 -11.63 0.21 -12.24
N ASN A 107 -12.68 -0.59 -12.35
CA ASN A 107 -13.52 -0.63 -13.56
C ASN A 107 -14.70 0.36 -13.56
N GLU A 108 -15.19 0.80 -12.39
CA GLU A 108 -16.35 1.68 -12.31
C GLU A 108 -15.97 3.11 -11.92
N PHE A 109 -14.88 3.29 -11.17
CA PHE A 109 -14.47 4.59 -10.67
C PHE A 109 -13.30 5.17 -11.49
N PHE A 110 -12.14 4.51 -11.49
CA PHE A 110 -10.93 5.04 -12.13
C PHE A 110 -11.00 5.10 -13.66
N THR A 111 -11.78 4.22 -14.30
CA THR A 111 -12.06 4.33 -15.75
C THR A 111 -12.78 5.63 -16.13
N ARG A 112 -13.65 6.15 -15.24
CA ARG A 112 -14.29 7.46 -15.44
C ARG A 112 -13.29 8.62 -15.39
N TRP A 113 -12.16 8.43 -14.73
CA TRP A 113 -11.06 9.39 -14.67
C TRP A 113 -10.03 9.19 -15.78
N GLY A 114 -10.34 8.32 -16.74
CA GLY A 114 -9.52 8.09 -17.93
C GLY A 114 -8.39 7.10 -17.71
N ILE A 115 -8.38 6.34 -16.64
CA ILE A 115 -7.47 5.20 -16.47
C ILE A 115 -7.95 4.04 -17.35
N ILE A 116 -7.03 3.42 -18.07
CA ILE A 116 -7.30 2.25 -18.90
C ILE A 116 -7.00 1.00 -18.09
N VAL A 117 -7.99 0.15 -17.90
CA VAL A 117 -7.86 -1.09 -17.12
C VAL A 117 -7.97 -2.30 -18.05
N GLU A 118 -7.01 -3.21 -17.96
CA GLU A 118 -6.98 -4.46 -18.72
C GLU A 118 -6.76 -5.64 -17.77
N ALA A 119 -7.70 -6.59 -17.78
CA ALA A 119 -7.64 -7.79 -16.95
C ALA A 119 -6.89 -8.92 -17.66
N VAL A 120 -6.02 -9.65 -16.93
CA VAL A 120 -5.26 -10.78 -17.46
C VAL A 120 -5.11 -11.86 -16.40
N ASP A 121 -5.03 -13.12 -16.80
CA ASP A 121 -4.61 -14.18 -15.87
C ASP A 121 -3.12 -14.00 -15.53
N THR A 122 -2.85 -13.53 -14.31
CA THR A 122 -1.49 -13.27 -13.82
C THR A 122 -0.65 -14.55 -13.59
N GLN A 123 -1.26 -15.73 -13.66
CA GLN A 123 -0.55 -17.00 -13.64
C GLN A 123 0.02 -17.37 -15.03
N ASP A 124 -0.58 -16.84 -16.11
CA ASP A 124 -0.02 -16.93 -17.45
C ASP A 124 0.98 -15.79 -17.69
N ILE A 125 2.24 -16.07 -17.43
CA ILE A 125 3.32 -15.08 -17.56
C ILE A 125 3.48 -14.58 -19.00
N ALA A 126 3.19 -15.40 -20.02
CA ALA A 126 3.28 -14.97 -21.42
C ALA A 126 2.14 -14.00 -21.77
N ALA A 127 0.92 -14.28 -21.34
CA ALA A 127 -0.21 -13.38 -21.49
C ALA A 127 0.01 -12.06 -20.72
N LEU A 128 0.51 -12.14 -19.48
CA LEU A 128 0.88 -10.97 -18.68
C LEU A 128 1.94 -10.12 -19.39
N GLU A 129 3.01 -10.73 -19.91
CA GLU A 129 4.07 -10.01 -20.62
C GLU A 129 3.52 -9.28 -21.85
N ALA A 130 2.67 -9.93 -22.64
CA ALA A 130 2.02 -9.33 -23.80
C ALA A 130 1.14 -8.13 -23.39
N ALA A 131 0.33 -8.30 -22.34
CA ALA A 131 -0.51 -7.23 -21.80
C ALA A 131 0.32 -6.05 -21.30
N VAL A 132 1.36 -6.27 -20.48
CA VAL A 132 2.19 -5.19 -19.91
C VAL A 132 2.94 -4.44 -20.99
N LYS A 133 3.51 -5.14 -21.97
CA LYS A 133 4.23 -4.57 -23.11
C LYS A 133 3.33 -3.64 -23.94
N GLY A 134 2.05 -3.99 -24.10
CA GLY A 134 1.15 -3.34 -25.02
C GLY A 134 1.48 -3.59 -26.48
N ASP A 135 0.78 -2.88 -27.37
CA ASP A 135 0.99 -2.96 -28.82
C ASP A 135 0.91 -1.54 -29.42
N ARG A 136 2.04 -0.87 -29.50
CA ARG A 136 2.13 0.52 -30.02
C ARG A 136 1.71 0.62 -31.48
N ALA A 137 1.82 -0.45 -32.27
CA ALA A 137 1.42 -0.46 -33.66
C ALA A 137 -0.12 -0.35 -33.77
N ASN A 138 -0.84 -0.89 -32.79
CA ASN A 138 -2.29 -0.81 -32.66
C ASN A 138 -2.76 0.25 -31.65
N GLY A 139 -1.88 1.16 -31.22
CA GLY A 139 -2.22 2.26 -30.32
C GLY A 139 -2.28 1.88 -28.83
N ILE A 140 -1.89 0.67 -28.46
CA ILE A 140 -1.91 0.20 -27.06
C ILE A 140 -0.56 0.55 -26.41
N VAL A 141 -0.57 1.53 -25.51
CA VAL A 141 0.62 1.97 -24.78
C VAL A 141 1.04 0.90 -23.73
N PRO A 142 2.34 0.79 -23.38
CA PRO A 142 2.78 -0.05 -22.29
C PRO A 142 2.06 0.29 -20.97
N ALA A 143 1.84 -0.70 -20.12
CA ALA A 143 1.22 -0.49 -18.83
C ALA A 143 2.12 0.36 -17.91
N GLN A 144 1.53 1.18 -17.06
CA GLN A 144 2.20 1.93 -16.00
C GLN A 144 2.25 1.14 -14.69
N ALA A 145 1.36 0.16 -14.52
CA ALA A 145 1.37 -0.72 -13.38
C ALA A 145 0.74 -2.08 -13.69
N VAL A 146 1.13 -3.07 -12.88
CA VAL A 146 0.45 -4.35 -12.71
C VAL A 146 -0.10 -4.40 -11.29
N TYR A 147 -1.42 -4.56 -11.13
CA TYR A 147 -2.09 -4.74 -9.86
C TYR A 147 -2.58 -6.18 -9.72
N PHE A 148 -2.20 -6.86 -8.64
CA PHE A 148 -2.60 -8.24 -8.39
C PHE A 148 -2.60 -8.58 -6.90
N GLU A 149 -3.24 -9.68 -6.53
CA GLU A 149 -3.26 -10.22 -5.17
C GLU A 149 -2.28 -11.38 -5.06
N THR A 150 -1.56 -11.49 -3.95
CA THR A 150 -0.66 -12.63 -3.68
C THR A 150 -1.43 -13.96 -3.69
N LEU A 151 -2.56 -13.97 -3.01
CA LEU A 151 -3.55 -15.03 -2.97
C LEU A 151 -4.90 -14.42 -3.29
N THR A 152 -5.51 -14.82 -4.40
CA THR A 152 -6.67 -14.12 -4.96
C THR A 152 -7.96 -14.41 -4.17
N ASN A 153 -8.86 -13.44 -4.16
CA ASN A 153 -10.20 -13.58 -3.61
C ASN A 153 -11.25 -13.47 -4.74
N PRO A 154 -12.13 -14.47 -4.99
CA PRO A 154 -12.42 -15.61 -4.11
C PRO A 154 -11.76 -16.93 -4.50
N LEU A 155 -11.05 -17.04 -5.61
CA LEU A 155 -10.62 -18.33 -6.16
C LEU A 155 -9.34 -18.89 -5.52
N LEU A 156 -8.65 -18.14 -4.67
CA LEU A 156 -7.43 -18.54 -3.97
C LEU A 156 -6.30 -19.01 -4.93
N LYS A 157 -6.24 -18.41 -6.12
CA LYS A 157 -5.11 -18.61 -7.03
C LYS A 157 -3.85 -18.02 -6.40
N VAL A 158 -2.74 -18.74 -6.44
CA VAL A 158 -1.45 -18.26 -5.93
C VAL A 158 -0.66 -17.61 -7.06
N ASN A 159 -0.26 -16.37 -6.88
CA ASN A 159 0.54 -15.61 -7.84
C ASN A 159 2.03 -15.61 -7.46
N ASP A 160 2.90 -15.81 -8.43
CA ASP A 160 4.34 -15.65 -8.26
C ASP A 160 4.71 -14.17 -8.32
N VAL A 161 4.82 -13.54 -7.13
CA VAL A 161 5.15 -12.11 -7.00
C VAL A 161 6.44 -11.75 -7.72
N ARG A 162 7.48 -12.60 -7.63
CA ARG A 162 8.77 -12.32 -8.26
C ARG A 162 8.68 -12.36 -9.79
N ALA A 163 8.01 -13.35 -10.34
CA ALA A 163 7.84 -13.48 -11.79
C ALA A 163 7.05 -12.28 -12.34
N ILE A 164 5.92 -11.94 -11.71
CA ILE A 164 5.07 -10.82 -12.12
C ILE A 164 5.80 -9.48 -12.01
N SER A 165 6.49 -9.22 -10.89
CA SER A 165 7.27 -7.98 -10.69
C SER A 165 8.41 -7.88 -11.71
N THR A 166 9.05 -8.98 -12.06
CA THR A 166 10.09 -9.01 -13.09
C THR A 166 9.54 -8.61 -14.46
N VAL A 167 8.34 -9.11 -14.81
CA VAL A 167 7.66 -8.71 -16.05
C VAL A 167 7.31 -7.23 -16.01
N ALA A 168 6.70 -6.74 -14.94
CA ALA A 168 6.35 -5.34 -14.79
C ALA A 168 7.57 -4.43 -15.01
N HIS A 169 8.66 -4.68 -14.30
CA HIS A 169 9.89 -3.86 -14.37
C HIS A 169 10.56 -3.91 -15.73
N ARG A 170 10.50 -5.03 -16.46
CA ARG A 170 11.06 -5.15 -17.82
C ARG A 170 10.48 -4.09 -18.76
N PHE A 171 9.24 -3.69 -18.55
CA PHE A 171 8.53 -2.69 -19.36
C PHE A 171 8.34 -1.35 -18.66
N GLY A 172 8.98 -1.14 -17.50
CA GLY A 172 8.93 0.12 -16.73
C GLY A 172 7.62 0.34 -15.96
N ALA A 173 6.83 -0.72 -15.75
CA ALA A 173 5.61 -0.68 -14.97
C ALA A 173 5.88 -0.93 -13.47
N LEU A 174 5.08 -0.30 -12.61
CA LEU A 174 5.08 -0.59 -11.17
C LEU A 174 4.42 -1.94 -10.88
N SER A 175 4.96 -2.67 -9.90
CA SER A 175 4.35 -3.88 -9.36
C SER A 175 3.62 -3.56 -8.06
N ILE A 176 2.29 -3.64 -8.06
CA ILE A 176 1.40 -3.31 -6.93
C ILE A 176 0.73 -4.59 -6.45
N VAL A 177 0.99 -4.96 -5.21
CA VAL A 177 0.58 -6.25 -4.65
C VAL A 177 -0.37 -6.04 -3.47
N ASP A 178 -1.57 -6.57 -3.54
CA ASP A 178 -2.41 -6.75 -2.36
C ASP A 178 -2.00 -8.05 -1.64
N ASN A 179 -1.38 -7.90 -0.47
CA ASN A 179 -0.86 -9.00 0.34
C ASN A 179 -1.73 -9.29 1.57
N THR A 180 -3.00 -8.90 1.53
CA THR A 180 -3.94 -8.97 2.67
C THR A 180 -4.03 -10.37 3.26
N PHE A 181 -4.15 -11.43 2.43
CA PHE A 181 -4.34 -12.80 2.91
C PHE A 181 -3.06 -13.48 3.39
N VAL A 182 -1.90 -13.06 2.87
CA VAL A 182 -0.63 -13.71 3.17
C VAL A 182 0.10 -13.02 4.31
N THR A 183 -0.03 -11.70 4.43
CA THR A 183 0.61 -10.83 5.43
C THR A 183 2.16 -10.86 5.37
N PRO A 184 2.86 -9.90 6.00
CA PRO A 184 4.32 -9.93 6.04
C PRO A 184 4.89 -11.12 6.84
N TYR A 185 4.02 -11.87 7.55
CA TYR A 185 4.45 -13.06 8.27
C TYR A 185 4.87 -14.19 7.33
N LEU A 186 4.06 -14.47 6.30
CA LEU A 186 4.33 -15.55 5.35
C LEU A 186 5.14 -15.09 4.14
N GLN A 187 4.91 -13.85 3.67
CA GLN A 187 5.57 -13.34 2.47
C GLN A 187 5.75 -11.82 2.54
N LYS A 188 6.88 -11.35 2.05
CA LYS A 188 7.23 -9.92 1.93
C LYS A 188 7.39 -9.57 0.46
N PRO A 189 6.34 -9.05 -0.20
CA PRO A 189 6.37 -8.77 -1.64
C PRO A 189 7.47 -7.79 -2.06
N LEU A 190 7.80 -6.78 -1.24
CA LEU A 190 8.90 -5.85 -1.55
C LEU A 190 10.24 -6.57 -1.68
N ALA A 191 10.52 -7.57 -0.83
CA ALA A 191 11.73 -8.38 -0.93
C ALA A 191 11.73 -9.30 -2.18
N LEU A 192 10.58 -9.48 -2.82
CA LEU A 192 10.40 -10.24 -4.05
C LEU A 192 10.37 -9.37 -5.31
N GLY A 193 10.48 -8.04 -5.14
CA GLY A 193 10.56 -7.10 -6.24
C GLY A 193 9.29 -6.25 -6.46
N ALA A 194 8.27 -6.35 -5.61
CA ALA A 194 7.15 -5.42 -5.67
C ALA A 194 7.58 -3.99 -5.30
N ASP A 195 6.89 -2.99 -5.84
CA ASP A 195 7.13 -1.57 -5.52
C ASP A 195 6.18 -1.07 -4.44
N VAL A 196 4.95 -1.60 -4.44
CA VAL A 196 3.88 -1.25 -3.50
C VAL A 196 3.26 -2.51 -2.95
N VAL A 197 3.08 -2.55 -1.64
CA VAL A 197 2.29 -3.57 -0.95
C VAL A 197 1.12 -2.93 -0.25
N ILE A 198 -0.06 -3.50 -0.45
CA ILE A 198 -1.31 -3.05 0.15
C ILE A 198 -1.83 -4.13 1.11
N HIS A 199 -2.41 -3.70 2.22
CA HIS A 199 -3.12 -4.56 3.15
C HIS A 199 -4.47 -3.96 3.54
N SER A 200 -5.53 -4.75 3.43
CA SER A 200 -6.68 -4.54 4.29
C SER A 200 -6.33 -5.05 5.69
N ALA A 201 -5.84 -4.14 6.55
CA ALA A 201 -5.46 -4.50 7.92
C ALA A 201 -6.67 -4.99 8.75
N THR A 202 -7.88 -4.72 8.29
CA THR A 202 -9.15 -5.26 8.78
C THR A 202 -9.16 -6.79 8.92
N LYS A 203 -8.35 -7.50 8.11
CA LYS A 203 -8.34 -8.97 8.01
C LYS A 203 -7.31 -9.56 9.00
N TYR A 204 -6.35 -10.30 8.50
CA TYR A 204 -5.44 -11.08 9.35
C TYR A 204 -4.46 -10.22 10.18
N LEU A 205 -4.15 -8.99 9.75
CA LEU A 205 -3.28 -8.11 10.54
C LEU A 205 -3.95 -7.68 11.86
N ALA A 206 -5.21 -7.26 11.85
CA ALA A 206 -5.98 -6.99 13.07
C ALA A 206 -6.39 -8.31 13.78
N GLY A 207 -6.86 -9.29 13.01
CA GLY A 207 -7.07 -10.67 13.47
C GLY A 207 -8.32 -10.93 14.31
N HIS A 208 -9.05 -9.89 14.74
CA HIS A 208 -10.15 -10.02 15.74
C HIS A 208 -11.51 -9.54 15.23
N SER A 209 -11.63 -9.15 13.95
CA SER A 209 -12.86 -8.63 13.33
C SER A 209 -13.45 -7.38 14.02
N ASP A 210 -12.60 -6.58 14.65
CA ASP A 210 -12.97 -5.41 15.46
C ASP A 210 -12.35 -4.08 14.95
N VAL A 211 -11.55 -4.14 13.89
CA VAL A 211 -10.87 -2.99 13.28
C VAL A 211 -11.20 -2.91 11.80
N ASN A 212 -11.41 -1.71 11.30
CA ASN A 212 -11.41 -1.40 9.87
C ASN A 212 -10.23 -0.48 9.58
N ALA A 213 -9.24 -0.96 8.84
CA ALA A 213 -8.04 -0.22 8.50
C ALA A 213 -7.41 -0.71 7.20
N GLY A 214 -6.65 0.18 6.54
CA GLY A 214 -5.83 -0.14 5.39
C GLY A 214 -4.39 0.31 5.61
N LEU A 215 -3.45 -0.42 5.03
CA LEU A 215 -2.03 -0.08 5.09
C LEU A 215 -1.42 -0.17 3.69
N VAL A 216 -0.51 0.74 3.41
CA VAL A 216 0.33 0.71 2.20
C VAL A 216 1.79 0.77 2.64
N VAL A 217 2.63 -0.02 2.01
CA VAL A 217 4.08 0.08 2.16
C VAL A 217 4.72 0.18 0.78
N VAL A 218 5.67 1.09 0.64
CA VAL A 218 6.32 1.36 -0.65
C VAL A 218 7.84 1.19 -0.56
N SER A 219 8.44 0.91 -1.73
CA SER A 219 9.88 0.91 -1.95
C SER A 219 10.30 2.20 -2.66
N GLY A 220 11.23 2.95 -2.08
CA GLY A 220 11.79 4.18 -2.66
C GLY A 220 11.06 5.47 -2.27
N GLU A 221 11.85 6.54 -2.14
CA GLU A 221 11.38 7.85 -1.64
C GLU A 221 10.47 8.59 -2.64
N ASP A 222 10.69 8.43 -3.94
CA ASP A 222 9.84 9.06 -4.97
C ASP A 222 8.40 8.53 -4.86
N LEU A 223 8.25 7.22 -4.81
CA LEU A 223 6.95 6.57 -4.68
C LEU A 223 6.30 6.90 -3.32
N ALA A 224 7.11 6.97 -2.24
CA ALA A 224 6.65 7.39 -0.93
C ALA A 224 6.07 8.81 -0.96
N SER A 225 6.72 9.73 -1.65
CA SER A 225 6.26 11.12 -1.80
C SER A 225 4.93 11.19 -2.58
N ARG A 226 4.78 10.42 -3.65
CA ARG A 226 3.55 10.37 -4.46
C ARG A 226 2.36 9.83 -3.65
N VAL A 227 2.56 8.74 -2.92
CA VAL A 227 1.51 8.16 -2.05
C VAL A 227 1.17 9.09 -0.88
N TYR A 228 2.18 9.76 -0.29
CA TYR A 228 1.94 10.74 0.76
C TYR A 228 1.06 11.91 0.30
N LEU A 229 1.30 12.46 -0.89
CA LEU A 229 0.46 13.51 -1.46
C LEU A 229 -0.99 13.05 -1.66
N SER A 230 -1.19 11.81 -2.09
CA SER A 230 -2.53 11.22 -2.18
C SER A 230 -3.21 11.14 -0.80
N LEU A 231 -2.47 10.72 0.23
CA LEU A 231 -2.99 10.61 1.59
C LEU A 231 -3.44 11.95 2.15
N ILE A 232 -2.62 13.01 2.05
CA ILE A 232 -2.92 14.30 2.69
C ILE A 232 -3.95 15.15 1.95
N HIS A 233 -4.14 14.90 0.63
CA HIS A 233 -5.01 15.74 -0.21
C HIS A 233 -6.28 15.02 -0.68
N ILE A 234 -6.29 13.71 -0.79
CA ILE A 234 -7.41 12.94 -1.35
C ILE A 234 -8.02 11.99 -0.31
N SER A 235 -7.17 11.27 0.43
CA SER A 235 -7.59 10.25 1.38
C SER A 235 -7.26 10.71 2.79
N GLU A 236 -8.26 11.03 3.61
CA GLU A 236 -7.99 11.36 5.00
C GLU A 236 -7.42 10.14 5.74
N PRO A 237 -6.35 10.32 6.53
CA PRO A 237 -5.83 9.25 7.35
C PRO A 237 -6.84 8.84 8.44
N THR A 238 -6.82 7.58 8.78
CA THR A 238 -7.62 7.01 9.87
C THR A 238 -7.41 7.77 11.16
N ARG A 239 -8.51 8.18 11.82
CA ARG A 239 -8.50 8.40 13.26
C ARG A 239 -8.47 7.01 13.90
N LEU A 240 -7.40 6.69 14.62
CA LEU A 240 -7.42 5.53 15.48
C LEU A 240 -8.47 5.79 16.57
N GLN A 241 -9.58 5.11 16.47
CA GLN A 241 -10.59 5.09 17.54
C GLN A 241 -10.24 4.05 18.56
#